data_4bb028e0bc8d6955fa2c6ca39f1bafe1
#
_entry.id   4bb028e0bc8d6955fa2c6ca39f1bafe1
#
_cell.length_a   1.000
_cell.length_b   1.000
_cell.length_c   1.000
_cell.angle_alpha   90.00
_cell.angle_beta   90.00
_cell.angle_gamma   90.00
#
_symmetry.space_group_name_H-M   'P 1'
#
loop_
_entity.id
_entity.type
_entity.pdbx_description
1 polymer ?
#
loop_
_entity_poly.entity_id
_entity_poly.type
_entity_poly.pdbx_seq_one_letter_code
_entity_poly.pdbx_strand_id
1 'polypeptide(L)'
;MKLIYFNYLAYAEPIKMMMNHGNIPYEFIFPWDYFGTEKWSDSKKDVPFGKLPILVIDEETTLWESGAIMRYLSRKTNTMPEDEILKAKVDAVFDNTKDFVYPIDATFGARVDEEFQECKKELTSILPDLIRPFYNLLEENGPFLFSDKAFYCDFAFYHHMKLLKDCAGELLDNYPKITDFCETFEKLRGIDDYLKNRPSFIGIGKDPKLGHEGQFLPTGYWRD
;
A
#
# COMPACT_ATOMS: atom_id res chain seq x y z
N MET A 1 -4.70 4.93 -18.40
CA MET A 1 -5.27 5.36 -17.11
C MET A 1 -4.32 6.33 -16.44
N LYS A 2 -4.84 7.21 -15.55
CA LYS A 2 -3.98 8.10 -14.73
C LYS A 2 -4.29 7.85 -13.26
N LEU A 3 -3.25 7.64 -12.46
CA LEU A 3 -3.35 7.48 -11.01
C LEU A 3 -2.85 8.76 -10.35
N ILE A 4 -3.74 9.44 -9.65
CA ILE A 4 -3.44 10.72 -9.01
C ILE A 4 -3.25 10.49 -7.52
N TYR A 5 -2.06 10.78 -7.00
CA TYR A 5 -1.73 10.63 -5.59
C TYR A 5 -0.47 11.43 -5.21
N PHE A 6 -0.18 11.50 -3.92
CA PHE A 6 1.06 12.08 -3.37
C PHE A 6 2.25 11.14 -3.52
N ASN A 7 3.46 11.68 -3.40
CA ASN A 7 4.66 10.86 -3.29
C ASN A 7 4.79 10.28 -1.87
N TYR A 8 3.93 9.30 -1.59
CA TYR A 8 3.84 8.66 -0.28
C TYR A 8 3.50 7.18 -0.43
N LEU A 9 4.18 6.32 0.33
CA LEU A 9 3.96 4.87 0.30
C LEU A 9 2.77 4.49 1.20
N ALA A 10 1.56 4.72 0.72
CA ALA A 10 0.32 4.42 1.43
C ALA A 10 -0.75 3.87 0.47
N TYR A 11 -1.97 4.41 0.49
CA TYR A 11 -3.14 3.87 -0.22
C TYR A 11 -2.98 3.65 -1.74
N ALA A 12 -2.05 4.33 -2.41
CA ALA A 12 -1.80 4.12 -3.84
C ALA A 12 -0.83 2.94 -4.12
N GLU A 13 -0.05 2.49 -3.15
CA GLU A 13 0.94 1.44 -3.38
C GLU A 13 0.32 0.08 -3.78
N PRO A 14 -0.71 -0.45 -3.08
CA PRO A 14 -1.39 -1.66 -3.52
C PRO A 14 -1.98 -1.53 -4.93
N ILE A 15 -2.49 -0.34 -5.29
CA ILE A 15 -3.03 -0.03 -6.62
C ILE A 15 -1.93 -0.13 -7.68
N LYS A 16 -0.79 0.51 -7.45
CA LYS A 16 0.37 0.48 -8.36
C LYS A 16 0.88 -0.94 -8.56
N MET A 17 1.05 -1.70 -7.48
CA MET A 17 1.47 -3.11 -7.54
C MET A 17 0.49 -3.95 -8.36
N MET A 18 -0.82 -3.78 -8.14
CA MET A 18 -1.83 -4.53 -8.89
C MET A 18 -1.85 -4.15 -10.37
N MET A 19 -1.67 -2.88 -10.73
CA MET A 19 -1.58 -2.45 -12.13
C MET A 19 -0.34 -3.03 -12.82
N ASN A 20 0.81 -3.05 -12.14
CA ASN A 20 2.03 -3.68 -12.65
C ASN A 20 1.87 -5.20 -12.82
N HIS A 21 1.30 -5.89 -11.82
CA HIS A 21 1.00 -7.31 -11.90
C HIS A 21 0.08 -7.65 -13.08
N GLY A 22 -0.95 -6.85 -13.29
CA GLY A 22 -1.90 -6.99 -14.40
C GLY A 22 -1.39 -6.49 -15.75
N ASN A 23 -0.17 -5.93 -15.82
CA ASN A 23 0.35 -5.25 -17.00
C ASN A 23 -0.61 -4.17 -17.53
N ILE A 24 -1.23 -3.42 -16.63
CA ILE A 24 -2.14 -2.31 -16.95
C ILE A 24 -1.32 -1.02 -17.04
N PRO A 25 -1.21 -0.39 -18.20
CA PRO A 25 -0.44 0.86 -18.33
C PRO A 25 -1.14 2.02 -17.62
N TYR A 26 -0.38 2.79 -16.87
CA TYR A 26 -0.86 3.99 -16.18
C TYR A 26 0.23 5.06 -16.12
N GLU A 27 -0.21 6.30 -16.02
CA GLU A 27 0.61 7.46 -15.70
C GLU A 27 0.36 7.83 -14.23
N PHE A 28 1.43 8.02 -13.44
CA PHE A 28 1.33 8.51 -12.08
C PHE A 28 1.53 10.02 -12.07
N ILE A 29 0.56 10.76 -11.52
CA ILE A 29 0.54 12.23 -11.58
C ILE A 29 0.30 12.79 -10.19
N PHE A 30 1.03 13.82 -9.80
CA PHE A 30 0.76 14.54 -8.57
C PHE A 30 -0.52 15.37 -8.68
N PRO A 31 -1.26 15.57 -7.57
CA PRO A 31 -2.53 16.29 -7.62
C PRO A 31 -2.40 17.72 -8.16
N TRP A 32 -1.38 18.46 -7.76
CA TRP A 32 -1.15 19.84 -8.25
C TRP A 32 -0.85 19.89 -9.75
N ASP A 33 -0.14 18.89 -10.29
CA ASP A 33 0.14 18.81 -11.73
C ASP A 33 -1.11 18.43 -12.52
N TYR A 34 -1.95 17.55 -11.97
CA TYR A 34 -3.20 17.13 -12.60
C TYR A 34 -4.26 18.23 -12.63
N PHE A 35 -4.41 18.96 -11.51
CA PHE A 35 -5.42 20.02 -11.38
C PHE A 35 -4.91 21.41 -11.80
N GLY A 36 -3.61 21.57 -12.06
CA GLY A 36 -3.00 22.87 -12.40
C GLY A 36 -3.03 23.86 -11.22
N THR A 37 -2.89 23.38 -10.00
CA THR A 37 -2.92 24.19 -8.77
C THR A 37 -1.53 24.23 -8.12
N GLU A 38 -1.30 25.23 -7.24
CA GLU A 38 -0.05 25.26 -6.46
C GLU A 38 -0.09 24.28 -5.29
N LYS A 39 -1.28 24.08 -4.70
CA LYS A 39 -1.49 23.28 -3.49
C LYS A 39 -2.65 22.33 -3.66
N TRP A 40 -2.61 21.21 -2.92
CA TRP A 40 -3.70 20.26 -2.85
C TRP A 40 -4.97 20.88 -2.24
N SER A 41 -4.85 21.73 -1.24
CA SER A 41 -5.99 22.44 -0.62
C SER A 41 -6.86 23.17 -1.62
N ASP A 42 -6.30 23.69 -2.70
CA ASP A 42 -7.00 24.48 -3.71
C ASP A 42 -7.90 23.62 -4.61
N SER A 43 -7.48 22.39 -4.89
CA SER A 43 -8.18 21.42 -5.76
C SER A 43 -8.97 20.36 -4.99
N LYS A 44 -8.77 20.24 -3.68
CA LYS A 44 -9.42 19.21 -2.85
C LYS A 44 -10.95 19.22 -2.96
N LYS A 45 -11.56 20.40 -3.10
CA LYS A 45 -13.02 20.57 -3.25
C LYS A 45 -13.57 20.02 -4.57
N ASP A 46 -12.72 19.88 -5.61
CA ASP A 46 -13.11 19.43 -6.95
C ASP A 46 -13.06 17.87 -7.04
N VAL A 47 -12.61 17.22 -5.98
CA VAL A 47 -12.58 15.75 -5.85
C VAL A 47 -13.71 15.29 -4.95
N PRO A 48 -14.57 14.36 -5.39
CA PRO A 48 -15.56 13.73 -4.50
C PRO A 48 -14.90 13.19 -3.24
N PHE A 49 -15.52 13.48 -2.09
CA PHE A 49 -15.01 13.17 -0.74
C PHE A 49 -13.71 13.89 -0.35
N GLY A 50 -13.11 14.70 -1.21
CA GLY A 50 -11.89 15.47 -0.95
C GLY A 50 -10.69 14.57 -0.56
N LYS A 51 -10.58 13.38 -1.13
CA LYS A 51 -9.56 12.38 -0.80
C LYS A 51 -8.90 11.80 -2.04
N LEU A 52 -7.65 11.39 -1.87
CA LEU A 52 -6.86 10.63 -2.84
C LEU A 52 -6.57 9.22 -2.31
N PRO A 53 -6.27 8.23 -3.17
CA PRO A 53 -6.08 8.33 -4.62
C PRO A 53 -7.37 8.46 -5.42
N ILE A 54 -7.25 8.98 -6.64
CA ILE A 54 -8.25 8.83 -7.69
C ILE A 54 -7.63 8.12 -8.91
N LEU A 55 -8.44 7.34 -9.60
CA LEU A 55 -8.05 6.65 -10.83
C LEU A 55 -8.91 7.18 -11.99
N VAL A 56 -8.28 7.94 -12.87
CA VAL A 56 -8.90 8.42 -14.12
C VAL A 56 -8.74 7.31 -15.16
N ILE A 57 -9.86 6.74 -15.58
CA ILE A 57 -9.89 5.67 -16.58
C ILE A 57 -9.84 6.27 -17.99
N ASP A 58 -10.69 7.27 -18.24
CA ASP A 58 -10.82 8.03 -19.48
C ASP A 58 -11.34 9.46 -19.18
N GLU A 59 -11.71 10.22 -20.21
CA GLU A 59 -12.13 11.61 -20.08
C GLU A 59 -13.44 11.79 -19.27
N GLU A 60 -14.29 10.78 -19.21
CA GLU A 60 -15.60 10.84 -18.54
C GLU A 60 -15.64 10.02 -17.23
N THR A 61 -14.66 9.12 -17.02
CA THR A 61 -14.73 8.12 -15.97
C THR A 61 -13.58 8.27 -14.98
N THR A 62 -13.91 8.64 -13.75
CA THR A 62 -12.97 8.67 -12.62
C THR A 62 -13.51 7.84 -11.47
N LEU A 63 -12.65 7.02 -10.85
CA LEU A 63 -12.95 6.26 -9.64
C LEU A 63 -12.28 6.91 -8.44
N TRP A 64 -12.98 6.86 -7.31
CA TRP A 64 -12.54 7.38 -6.02
C TRP A 64 -12.51 6.24 -4.99
N GLU A 65 -11.90 6.48 -3.85
CA GLU A 65 -11.70 5.53 -2.77
C GLU A 65 -10.79 4.36 -3.17
N SER A 66 -9.68 4.21 -2.46
CA SER A 66 -8.68 3.17 -2.75
C SER A 66 -9.29 1.77 -2.81
N GLY A 67 -10.23 1.46 -1.91
CA GLY A 67 -10.91 0.17 -1.88
C GLY A 67 -11.79 -0.08 -3.12
N ALA A 68 -12.50 0.94 -3.62
CA ALA A 68 -13.28 0.81 -4.85
C ALA A 68 -12.37 0.60 -6.06
N ILE A 69 -11.25 1.33 -6.12
CA ILE A 69 -10.23 1.19 -7.17
C ILE A 69 -9.63 -0.21 -7.15
N MET A 70 -9.26 -0.72 -5.97
CA MET A 70 -8.72 -2.08 -5.81
C MET A 70 -9.71 -3.15 -6.28
N ARG A 71 -10.99 -3.06 -5.89
CA ARG A 71 -12.04 -4.00 -6.33
C ARG A 71 -12.31 -3.91 -7.84
N TYR A 72 -12.22 -2.72 -8.44
CA TYR A 72 -12.31 -2.57 -9.89
C TYR A 72 -11.14 -3.24 -10.61
N LEU A 73 -9.92 -2.95 -10.17
CA LEU A 73 -8.71 -3.52 -10.77
C LEU A 73 -8.61 -5.03 -10.56
N SER A 74 -9.08 -5.57 -9.44
CA SER A 74 -9.02 -7.00 -9.14
C SER A 74 -9.76 -7.87 -10.16
N ARG A 75 -10.86 -7.34 -10.75
CA ARG A 75 -11.57 -7.98 -11.84
C ARG A 75 -10.80 -7.96 -13.16
N LYS A 76 -9.98 -6.92 -13.38
CA LYS A 76 -9.16 -6.78 -14.60
C LYS A 76 -7.85 -7.58 -14.52
N THR A 77 -7.34 -7.82 -13.33
CA THR A 77 -6.06 -8.50 -13.09
C THR A 77 -6.23 -9.96 -12.69
N ASN A 78 -7.47 -10.45 -12.66
CA ASN A 78 -7.82 -11.82 -12.24
C ASN A 78 -7.35 -12.13 -10.81
N THR A 79 -7.37 -11.11 -9.90
CA THR A 79 -7.07 -11.21 -8.46
C THR A 79 -8.32 -11.12 -7.59
N MET A 80 -9.51 -11.15 -8.19
CA MET A 80 -10.80 -11.35 -7.53
C MET A 80 -11.15 -12.83 -7.61
N PRO A 81 -11.52 -13.52 -6.53
CA PRO A 81 -12.02 -14.88 -6.60
C PRO A 81 -13.36 -14.97 -7.36
N GLU A 82 -13.71 -16.14 -7.84
CA GLU A 82 -15.00 -16.36 -8.52
C GLU A 82 -16.13 -16.68 -7.54
N ASP A 83 -15.84 -17.46 -6.51
CA ASP A 83 -16.80 -17.85 -5.47
C ASP A 83 -17.26 -16.64 -4.62
N GLU A 84 -18.55 -16.46 -4.47
CA GLU A 84 -19.13 -15.28 -3.81
C GLU A 84 -18.83 -15.23 -2.29
N ILE A 85 -18.72 -16.39 -1.64
CA ILE A 85 -18.37 -16.44 -0.21
C ILE A 85 -16.89 -16.10 -0.03
N LEU A 86 -16.03 -16.63 -0.91
CA LEU A 86 -14.62 -16.29 -0.88
C LEU A 86 -14.38 -14.80 -1.23
N LYS A 87 -15.16 -14.20 -2.16
CA LYS A 87 -15.15 -12.75 -2.40
C LYS A 87 -15.41 -11.98 -1.12
N ALA A 88 -16.45 -12.34 -0.39
CA ALA A 88 -16.78 -11.66 0.87
C ALA A 88 -15.69 -11.81 1.93
N LYS A 89 -15.04 -12.98 2.03
CA LYS A 89 -13.90 -13.19 2.93
C LYS A 89 -12.68 -12.36 2.52
N VAL A 90 -12.36 -12.31 1.23
CA VAL A 90 -11.27 -11.49 0.69
C VAL A 90 -11.55 -10.00 0.90
N ASP A 91 -12.80 -9.55 0.72
CA ASP A 91 -13.23 -8.19 1.03
C ASP A 91 -13.04 -7.86 2.53
N ALA A 92 -13.46 -8.76 3.42
CA ALA A 92 -13.32 -8.56 4.86
C ALA A 92 -11.83 -8.43 5.27
N VAL A 93 -10.97 -9.28 4.73
CA VAL A 93 -9.52 -9.22 4.99
C VAL A 93 -8.92 -7.93 4.42
N PHE A 94 -9.30 -7.57 3.19
CA PHE A 94 -8.84 -6.31 2.59
C PHE A 94 -9.24 -5.09 3.43
N ASP A 95 -10.48 -5.04 3.90
CA ASP A 95 -10.93 -3.92 4.74
C ASP A 95 -10.18 -3.87 6.08
N ASN A 96 -9.83 -5.03 6.67
CA ASN A 96 -9.02 -5.09 7.90
C ASN A 96 -7.56 -4.67 7.68
N THR A 97 -7.02 -4.72 6.45
CA THR A 97 -5.65 -4.20 6.21
C THR A 97 -5.53 -2.70 6.49
N LYS A 98 -6.63 -1.96 6.51
CA LYS A 98 -6.65 -0.52 6.83
C LYS A 98 -6.26 -0.23 8.26
N ASP A 99 -6.39 -1.20 9.17
CA ASP A 99 -5.98 -1.04 10.57
C ASP A 99 -4.46 -0.91 10.72
N PHE A 100 -3.69 -1.33 9.71
CA PHE A 100 -2.24 -1.11 9.68
C PHE A 100 -1.85 0.31 9.24
N VAL A 101 -2.73 1.06 8.56
CA VAL A 101 -2.36 2.35 7.95
C VAL A 101 -1.89 3.35 8.99
N TYR A 102 -2.65 3.52 10.08
CA TYR A 102 -2.26 4.47 11.13
C TYR A 102 -0.96 4.09 11.83
N PRO A 103 -0.82 2.85 12.39
CA PRO A 103 0.38 2.52 13.17
C PRO A 103 1.64 2.37 12.33
N ILE A 104 1.54 2.00 11.05
CA ILE A 104 2.71 1.80 10.19
C ILE A 104 2.98 3.02 9.32
N ASP A 105 2.07 3.39 8.42
CA ASP A 105 2.31 4.45 7.44
C ASP A 105 2.49 5.83 8.09
N ALA A 106 1.60 6.21 8.99
CA ALA A 106 1.69 7.50 9.66
C ALA A 106 2.82 7.55 10.69
N THR A 107 3.11 6.44 11.35
CA THR A 107 4.14 6.37 12.39
C THR A 107 5.53 6.40 11.81
N PHE A 108 5.80 5.56 10.81
CA PHE A 108 7.16 5.44 10.28
C PHE A 108 7.45 6.37 9.10
N GLY A 109 6.42 6.85 8.42
CA GLY A 109 6.60 7.67 7.23
C GLY A 109 7.15 9.07 7.47
N ALA A 110 6.93 9.64 8.67
CA ALA A 110 7.24 11.04 8.94
C ALA A 110 7.90 11.30 10.29
N ARG A 111 8.02 10.32 11.17
CA ARG A 111 8.51 10.52 12.53
C ARG A 111 10.01 10.33 12.66
N VAL A 112 10.62 11.08 13.60
CA VAL A 112 12.07 11.08 13.81
C VAL A 112 12.40 10.99 15.30
N ASP A 113 13.62 10.57 15.60
CA ASP A 113 14.23 10.55 16.93
C ASP A 113 13.33 9.93 18.02
N GLU A 114 13.07 10.64 19.10
CA GLU A 114 12.28 10.16 20.25
C GLU A 114 10.85 9.81 19.84
N GLU A 115 10.21 10.63 18.99
CA GLU A 115 8.86 10.39 18.52
C GLU A 115 8.76 9.11 17.70
N PHE A 116 9.77 8.81 16.87
CA PHE A 116 9.87 7.53 16.16
C PHE A 116 9.97 6.35 17.12
N GLN A 117 10.78 6.45 18.18
CA GLN A 117 10.95 5.38 19.16
C GLN A 117 9.68 5.14 19.99
N GLU A 118 8.96 6.19 20.36
CA GLU A 118 7.68 6.09 21.07
C GLU A 118 6.64 5.37 20.21
N CYS A 119 6.47 5.79 18.97
CA CYS A 119 5.55 5.14 18.03
C CYS A 119 5.93 3.68 17.76
N LYS A 120 7.21 3.37 17.63
CA LYS A 120 7.69 1.99 17.48
C LYS A 120 7.36 1.14 18.70
N LYS A 121 7.50 1.69 19.90
CA LYS A 121 7.11 1.02 21.15
C LYS A 121 5.61 0.76 21.21
N GLU A 122 4.79 1.73 20.83
CA GLU A 122 3.34 1.57 20.74
C GLU A 122 2.98 0.47 19.74
N LEU A 123 3.52 0.52 18.52
CA LEU A 123 3.32 -0.50 17.51
C LEU A 123 3.71 -1.89 18.03
N THR A 124 4.86 -2.03 18.70
CA THR A 124 5.31 -3.30 19.27
C THR A 124 4.25 -3.91 20.21
N SER A 125 3.53 -3.07 20.95
CA SER A 125 2.52 -3.55 21.90
C SER A 125 1.21 -4.03 21.22
N ILE A 126 0.83 -3.44 20.10
CA ILE A 126 -0.45 -3.76 19.41
C ILE A 126 -0.27 -4.75 18.24
N LEU A 127 0.95 -4.84 17.70
CA LEU A 127 1.24 -5.64 16.51
C LEU A 127 0.80 -7.11 16.62
N PRO A 128 1.01 -7.82 17.75
CA PRO A 128 0.58 -9.21 17.88
C PRO A 128 -0.90 -9.42 17.63
N ASP A 129 -1.76 -8.51 18.07
CA ASP A 129 -3.21 -8.61 17.88
C ASP A 129 -3.62 -8.21 16.44
N LEU A 130 -2.95 -7.23 15.84
CA LEU A 130 -3.19 -6.83 14.46
C LEU A 130 -2.78 -7.92 13.46
N ILE A 131 -1.64 -8.58 13.71
CA ILE A 131 -1.05 -9.52 12.74
C ILE A 131 -1.60 -10.94 12.85
N ARG A 132 -2.05 -11.35 14.02
CA ARG A 132 -2.50 -12.72 14.33
C ARG A 132 -3.55 -13.26 13.37
N PRO A 133 -4.62 -12.51 13.01
CA PRO A 133 -5.63 -13.02 12.07
C PRO A 133 -5.04 -13.38 10.71
N PHE A 134 -4.14 -12.53 10.20
CA PHE A 134 -3.48 -12.75 8.91
C PHE A 134 -2.47 -13.89 8.97
N TYR A 135 -1.74 -13.99 10.07
CA TYR A 135 -0.78 -15.07 10.29
C TYR A 135 -1.48 -16.44 10.30
N ASN A 136 -2.62 -16.56 10.99
CA ASN A 136 -3.43 -17.77 11.01
C ASN A 136 -3.90 -18.16 9.60
N LEU A 137 -4.35 -17.18 8.80
CA LEU A 137 -4.74 -17.45 7.41
C LEU A 137 -3.58 -17.99 6.58
N LEU A 138 -2.36 -17.47 6.76
CA LEU A 138 -1.16 -17.97 6.08
C LEU A 138 -0.77 -19.38 6.56
N GLU A 139 -0.95 -19.69 7.84
CA GLU A 139 -0.72 -21.05 8.36
C GLU A 139 -1.69 -22.08 7.79
N GLU A 140 -2.95 -21.69 7.61
CA GLU A 140 -4.02 -22.54 7.10
C GLU A 140 -3.98 -22.72 5.58
N ASN A 141 -3.68 -21.68 4.83
CA ASN A 141 -3.91 -21.62 3.39
C ASN A 141 -2.66 -21.35 2.56
N GLY A 142 -1.59 -20.82 3.13
CA GLY A 142 -0.39 -20.33 2.45
C GLY A 142 -0.10 -20.93 1.08
N PRO A 143 0.67 -20.27 0.21
CA PRO A 143 1.59 -19.14 0.48
C PRO A 143 0.93 -17.76 0.52
N PHE A 144 -0.34 -17.62 0.12
CA PHE A 144 -1.13 -16.39 0.26
C PHE A 144 -2.26 -16.57 1.28
N LEU A 145 -2.98 -15.50 1.59
CA LEU A 145 -3.97 -15.50 2.69
C LEU A 145 -5.12 -16.51 2.51
N PHE A 146 -5.47 -16.89 1.28
CA PHE A 146 -6.58 -17.80 1.03
C PHE A 146 -6.27 -18.98 0.11
N SER A 147 -5.13 -19.00 -0.56
CA SER A 147 -4.79 -20.07 -1.53
C SER A 147 -3.33 -19.97 -2.00
N ASP A 148 -2.98 -20.75 -2.99
CA ASP A 148 -1.71 -20.64 -3.75
C ASP A 148 -1.73 -19.49 -4.78
N LYS A 149 -2.87 -18.81 -4.96
CA LYS A 149 -3.04 -17.66 -5.84
C LYS A 149 -3.26 -16.39 -5.03
N ALA A 150 -2.55 -15.31 -5.37
CA ALA A 150 -2.74 -14.02 -4.73
C ALA A 150 -4.08 -13.39 -5.13
N PHE A 151 -4.85 -12.93 -4.16
CA PHE A 151 -6.01 -12.09 -4.33
C PHE A 151 -5.66 -10.62 -3.99
N TYR A 152 -6.57 -9.69 -4.28
CA TYR A 152 -6.27 -8.26 -4.12
C TYR A 152 -6.01 -7.84 -2.66
N CYS A 153 -6.50 -8.59 -1.67
CA CYS A 153 -6.17 -8.37 -0.26
C CYS A 153 -4.69 -8.62 0.05
N ASP A 154 -4.06 -9.58 -0.65
CA ASP A 154 -2.64 -9.88 -0.48
C ASP A 154 -1.75 -8.70 -0.89
N PHE A 155 -2.14 -7.91 -1.90
CA PHE A 155 -1.42 -6.70 -2.31
C PHE A 155 -1.44 -5.63 -1.23
N ALA A 156 -2.57 -5.45 -0.55
CA ALA A 156 -2.69 -4.51 0.56
C ALA A 156 -1.92 -5.00 1.79
N PHE A 157 -2.05 -6.27 2.15
CA PHE A 157 -1.32 -6.85 3.27
C PHE A 157 0.20 -6.82 3.05
N TYR A 158 0.66 -7.21 1.85
CA TYR A 158 2.09 -7.13 1.50
C TYR A 158 2.63 -5.71 1.66
N HIS A 159 1.90 -4.68 1.19
CA HIS A 159 2.33 -3.29 1.33
C HIS A 159 2.67 -2.94 2.78
N HIS A 160 1.79 -3.27 3.73
CA HIS A 160 2.01 -2.99 5.14
C HIS A 160 3.14 -3.82 5.74
N MET A 161 3.24 -5.10 5.39
CA MET A 161 4.33 -5.96 5.87
C MET A 161 5.69 -5.51 5.31
N LYS A 162 5.73 -5.04 4.06
CA LYS A 162 6.95 -4.48 3.47
C LYS A 162 7.37 -3.18 4.17
N LEU A 163 6.45 -2.29 4.47
CA LEU A 163 6.74 -1.09 5.25
C LEU A 163 7.24 -1.43 6.65
N LEU A 164 6.59 -2.36 7.32
CA LEU A 164 7.03 -2.84 8.64
C LEU A 164 8.43 -3.42 8.58
N LYS A 165 8.72 -4.27 7.57
CA LYS A 165 10.05 -4.84 7.35
C LYS A 165 11.11 -3.77 7.13
N ASP A 166 10.80 -2.73 6.35
CA ASP A 166 11.74 -1.65 6.05
C ASP A 166 12.00 -0.74 7.27
N CYS A 167 11.02 -0.57 8.14
CA CYS A 167 11.09 0.38 9.26
C CYS A 167 11.44 -0.26 10.60
N ALA A 168 11.03 -1.49 10.84
CA ALA A 168 11.19 -2.21 12.10
C ALA A 168 11.14 -3.72 11.88
N GLY A 169 11.99 -4.23 10.98
CA GLY A 169 11.97 -5.61 10.50
C GLY A 169 12.08 -6.66 11.61
N GLU A 170 12.77 -6.35 12.72
CA GLU A 170 12.90 -7.21 13.87
C GLU A 170 11.57 -7.58 14.54
N LEU A 171 10.52 -6.78 14.33
CA LEU A 171 9.17 -7.08 14.82
C LEU A 171 8.53 -8.29 14.11
N LEU A 172 9.07 -8.66 12.93
CA LEU A 172 8.62 -9.82 12.16
C LEU A 172 9.39 -11.12 12.49
N ASP A 173 10.41 -11.09 13.34
CA ASP A 173 11.26 -12.26 13.64
C ASP A 173 10.46 -13.46 14.16
N ASN A 174 9.37 -13.20 14.89
CA ASN A 174 8.48 -14.25 15.41
C ASN A 174 7.37 -14.68 14.42
N TYR A 175 7.39 -14.17 13.20
CA TYR A 175 6.34 -14.41 12.19
C TYR A 175 6.91 -14.93 10.86
N PRO A 176 7.57 -16.10 10.83
CA PRO A 176 8.29 -16.62 9.65
C PRO A 176 7.37 -16.77 8.43
N LYS A 177 6.09 -17.14 8.61
CA LYS A 177 5.13 -17.24 7.51
C LYS A 177 4.86 -15.92 6.80
N ILE A 178 5.02 -14.78 7.48
CA ILE A 178 4.90 -13.46 6.85
C ILE A 178 6.13 -13.18 6.00
N THR A 179 7.32 -13.59 6.45
CA THR A 179 8.53 -13.48 5.64
C THR A 179 8.41 -14.35 4.37
N ASP A 180 8.00 -15.61 4.50
CA ASP A 180 7.75 -16.52 3.36
C ASP A 180 6.72 -15.95 2.39
N PHE A 181 5.63 -15.39 2.91
CA PHE A 181 4.61 -14.70 2.14
C PHE A 181 5.19 -13.52 1.34
N CYS A 182 5.94 -12.64 2.00
CA CYS A 182 6.56 -11.49 1.33
C CYS A 182 7.51 -11.93 0.21
N GLU A 183 8.36 -12.92 0.46
CA GLU A 183 9.29 -13.44 -0.54
C GLU A 183 8.58 -14.11 -1.72
N THR A 184 7.43 -14.75 -1.48
CA THR A 184 6.62 -15.35 -2.52
C THR A 184 5.88 -14.28 -3.31
N PHE A 185 5.34 -13.26 -2.65
CA PHE A 185 4.66 -12.15 -3.28
C PHE A 185 5.59 -11.35 -4.20
N GLU A 186 6.84 -11.12 -3.79
CA GLU A 186 7.86 -10.42 -4.58
C GLU A 186 8.19 -11.12 -5.91
N LYS A 187 7.95 -12.43 -6.01
CA LYS A 187 8.14 -13.23 -7.23
C LYS A 187 6.96 -13.17 -8.21
N LEU A 188 5.85 -12.54 -7.82
CA LEU A 188 4.72 -12.36 -8.73
C LEU A 188 5.12 -11.50 -9.93
N ARG A 189 4.51 -11.82 -11.09
CA ARG A 189 4.76 -11.09 -12.34
C ARG A 189 4.62 -9.59 -12.15
N GLY A 190 5.63 -8.82 -12.58
CA GLY A 190 5.63 -7.35 -12.56
C GLY A 190 5.86 -6.73 -11.17
N ILE A 191 5.92 -7.53 -10.08
CA ILE A 191 6.15 -7.02 -8.73
C ILE A 191 7.63 -6.75 -8.50
N ASP A 192 8.52 -7.70 -8.83
CA ASP A 192 9.97 -7.52 -8.65
C ASP A 192 10.49 -6.28 -9.40
N ASP A 193 10.11 -6.12 -10.68
CA ASP A 193 10.47 -4.95 -11.48
C ASP A 193 9.90 -3.66 -10.90
N TYR A 194 8.65 -3.67 -10.44
CA TYR A 194 8.04 -2.52 -9.80
C TYR A 194 8.79 -2.10 -8.52
N LEU A 195 9.12 -3.05 -7.66
CA LEU A 195 9.80 -2.79 -6.38
C LEU A 195 11.21 -2.25 -6.58
N LYS A 196 11.94 -2.71 -7.59
CA LYS A 196 13.28 -2.22 -7.96
C LYS A 196 13.25 -0.78 -8.47
N ASN A 197 12.18 -0.39 -9.16
CA ASN A 197 12.07 0.90 -9.83
C ASN A 197 11.23 1.93 -9.06
N ARG A 198 10.63 1.59 -7.92
CA ARG A 198 9.90 2.53 -7.10
C ARG A 198 10.81 3.28 -6.12
N PRO A 199 10.41 4.48 -5.67
CA PRO A 199 11.08 5.11 -4.53
C PRO A 199 11.03 4.21 -3.29
N SER A 200 12.11 4.23 -2.51
CA SER A 200 12.24 3.49 -1.25
C SER A 200 12.47 4.43 -0.08
N PHE A 201 12.11 4.00 1.13
CA PHE A 201 12.42 4.75 2.33
C PHE A 201 13.92 4.69 2.66
N ILE A 202 14.49 5.86 2.95
CA ILE A 202 15.84 6.00 3.50
C ILE A 202 15.81 6.93 4.70
N GLY A 203 16.82 6.85 5.57
CA GLY A 203 16.96 7.73 6.72
C GLY A 203 15.86 7.60 7.78
N ILE A 204 15.18 6.46 7.83
CA ILE A 204 14.07 6.18 8.75
C ILE A 204 14.48 6.47 10.20
N GLY A 205 13.61 7.16 10.93
CA GLY A 205 13.80 7.55 12.32
C GLY A 205 14.77 8.72 12.54
N LYS A 206 15.37 9.28 11.47
CA LYS A 206 16.30 10.44 11.58
C LYS A 206 15.98 11.54 10.57
N ASP A 207 16.03 11.24 9.27
CA ASP A 207 15.75 12.15 8.17
C ASP A 207 15.06 11.36 7.06
N PRO A 208 13.80 10.96 7.28
CA PRO A 208 13.09 10.05 6.38
C PRO A 208 12.82 10.72 5.04
N LYS A 209 13.21 10.03 3.97
CA LYS A 209 13.01 10.46 2.58
C LYS A 209 12.56 9.29 1.72
N LEU A 210 11.86 9.61 0.63
CA LEU A 210 11.63 8.69 -0.48
C LEU A 210 12.66 9.01 -1.56
N GLY A 211 13.48 8.03 -1.90
CA GLY A 211 14.57 8.19 -2.87
C GLY A 211 14.51 7.17 -3.99
N HIS A 212 14.83 7.61 -5.21
CA HIS A 212 15.02 6.79 -6.39
C HIS A 212 16.04 7.45 -7.31
N GLU A 213 17.02 6.68 -7.82
CA GLU A 213 18.04 7.13 -8.76
C GLU A 213 18.76 8.45 -8.36
N GLY A 214 19.04 8.61 -7.07
CA GLY A 214 19.73 9.80 -6.56
C GLY A 214 18.84 11.04 -6.37
N GLN A 215 17.56 10.94 -6.65
CA GLN A 215 16.56 11.98 -6.34
C GLN A 215 15.87 11.65 -5.03
N PHE A 216 15.76 12.64 -4.14
CA PHE A 216 15.20 12.45 -2.82
C PHE A 216 14.11 13.51 -2.55
N LEU A 217 12.96 13.04 -2.08
CA LEU A 217 11.87 13.90 -1.61
C LEU A 217 11.58 13.58 -0.15
N PRO A 218 11.16 14.58 0.66
CA PRO A 218 10.69 14.31 2.01
C PRO A 218 9.56 13.27 2.01
N THR A 219 9.56 12.42 3.02
CA THR A 219 8.48 11.44 3.23
C THR A 219 7.15 12.17 3.44
N GLY A 220 6.08 11.68 2.82
CA GLY A 220 4.78 12.36 2.88
C GLY A 220 4.75 13.69 2.12
N TYR A 221 5.59 13.86 1.08
CA TYR A 221 5.64 15.07 0.29
C TYR A 221 4.29 15.43 -0.32
N TRP A 222 3.78 16.57 0.10
CA TRP A 222 2.60 17.24 -0.43
C TRP A 222 2.82 18.76 -0.40
N ARG A 223 2.06 19.48 -1.21
CA ARG A 223 2.01 20.95 -1.19
C ARG A 223 0.68 21.36 -0.56
N ASP A 224 0.75 22.00 0.58
CA ASP A 224 -0.38 22.59 1.30
C ASP A 224 -0.56 24.08 0.96
#